data_78c2d8250374f90a12d24db6faae0e8d
#
_entry.id   78c2d8250374f90a12d24db6faae0e8d
#
_cell.length_a   1.000
_cell.length_b   1.000
_cell.length_c   1.000
_cell.angle_alpha   90.00
_cell.angle_beta   90.00
_cell.angle_gamma   90.00
#
_symmetry.space_group_name_H-M   'P 1'
#
loop_
_entity.id
_entity.type
_entity.pdbx_description
1 polymer ?
#
loop_
_entity_poly.entity_id
_entity_poly.type
_entity_poly.pdbx_seq_one_letter_code
_entity_poly.pdbx_strand_id
1 'polypeptide(L)'
;MGVNYPKTTKKEGTNKPIIGLNSSSKPPKILLKSKVKIMEKQYLYYGAEHHLEVKNHLYKGVTNIHELYDVLTKCWTRETCTERLRHLWSEQNKTCGQCSITAFLVQDLFGGEIYEIPLDNGGVHCYNLVDGVAVDLASEQFGDKAKDLNYDNKNLQDRAMRMLEPEKAERYANLLKNLTAVTEG
;
A
#
# COMPACT_ATOMS: atom_id res chain seq x y z
N MET A 1 -67.56 -5.28 -5.20
CA MET A 1 -68.30 -5.79 -4.02
C MET A 1 -67.42 -5.51 -2.83
N GLY A 2 -67.61 -4.48 -2.08
CA GLY A 2 -68.63 -4.17 -1.08
C GLY A 2 -68.00 -4.42 0.26
N VAL A 3 -67.39 -3.39 0.89
CA VAL A 3 -67.90 -2.57 2.01
C VAL A 3 -68.14 -3.35 3.31
N ASN A 4 -67.44 -3.01 4.41
CA ASN A 4 -68.10 -2.43 5.58
C ASN A 4 -67.09 -2.10 6.72
N TYR A 5 -67.17 -0.84 7.18
CA TYR A 5 -66.80 -0.37 8.52
C TYR A 5 -67.97 -0.58 9.51
N PRO A 6 -67.74 -0.66 10.82
CA PRO A 6 -68.52 0.23 11.72
C PRO A 6 -67.64 0.92 12.77
N LYS A 7 -67.85 2.11 12.94
CA LYS A 7 -68.38 3.20 13.81
C LYS A 7 -68.23 3.00 15.35
N THR A 8 -67.50 3.94 15.88
CA THR A 8 -67.59 4.77 17.12
C THR A 8 -68.51 4.35 18.26
N THR A 9 -67.97 4.50 19.50
CA THR A 9 -68.70 5.21 20.56
C THR A 9 -67.73 5.91 21.53
N LYS A 10 -68.06 7.21 21.79
CA LYS A 10 -67.53 8.09 22.86
C LYS A 10 -68.02 7.64 24.22
N LYS A 11 -67.24 7.90 25.29
CA LYS A 11 -67.79 8.35 26.58
C LYS A 11 -66.78 9.28 27.28
N GLU A 12 -67.30 10.45 27.66
CA GLU A 12 -66.73 11.51 28.45
C GLU A 12 -66.73 11.20 29.96
N GLY A 13 -65.94 11.98 30.70
CA GLY A 13 -66.10 12.16 32.16
C GLY A 13 -64.75 12.27 32.89
N THR A 14 -64.35 13.35 33.24
CA THR A 14 -64.45 14.41 34.20
C THR A 14 -63.21 14.59 35.09
N ASN A 15 -62.63 15.78 34.98
CA ASN A 15 -62.00 16.69 35.98
C ASN A 15 -61.47 16.15 37.36
N LYS A 16 -60.29 16.44 37.81
CA LYS A 16 -59.60 17.67 38.26
C LYS A 16 -58.31 17.30 39.05
N PRO A 17 -57.53 18.29 39.57
CA PRO A 17 -56.08 18.31 39.38
C PRO A 17 -55.31 18.09 40.69
N ILE A 18 -54.02 17.75 40.63
CA ILE A 18 -53.10 17.98 41.77
C ILE A 18 -51.71 18.32 41.25
N ILE A 19 -51.24 19.38 41.81
CA ILE A 19 -49.94 20.05 41.79
C ILE A 19 -48.86 19.14 42.35
N GLY A 20 -47.71 19.14 41.75
CA GLY A 20 -46.51 18.51 42.34
C GLY A 20 -45.25 18.87 41.55
N LEU A 21 -44.48 19.75 42.16
CA LEU A 21 -43.23 20.38 41.76
C LEU A 21 -42.05 19.40 41.56
N ASN A 22 -41.17 19.83 40.68
CA ASN A 22 -39.72 19.63 40.69
C ASN A 22 -39.15 18.21 40.45
N SER A 23 -38.53 18.07 39.29
CA SER A 23 -37.09 17.70 39.30
C SER A 23 -36.45 17.96 37.94
N SER A 24 -35.45 18.79 37.96
CA SER A 24 -34.52 19.02 36.88
C SER A 24 -33.82 17.71 36.49
N SER A 25 -34.25 17.10 35.43
CA SER A 25 -33.46 16.04 34.78
C SER A 25 -32.79 16.63 33.56
N LYS A 26 -31.47 16.81 33.68
CA LYS A 26 -30.61 17.10 32.54
C LYS A 26 -30.79 15.98 31.50
N PRO A 27 -30.89 16.33 30.21
CA PRO A 27 -30.97 15.30 29.18
C PRO A 27 -29.66 14.47 29.18
N PRO A 28 -29.71 13.16 28.91
CA PRO A 28 -28.52 12.34 28.83
C PRO A 28 -27.63 12.87 27.72
N LYS A 29 -26.38 13.17 28.02
CA LYS A 29 -25.34 13.42 27.02
C LYS A 29 -25.17 12.15 26.23
N ILE A 30 -25.81 12.05 25.08
CA ILE A 30 -25.52 11.04 24.07
C ILE A 30 -24.11 11.35 23.53
N LEU A 31 -23.14 10.69 24.12
CA LEU A 31 -21.76 10.70 23.62
C LEU A 31 -21.74 9.89 22.31
N LEU A 32 -22.06 10.56 21.23
CA LEU A 32 -21.88 9.99 19.88
C LEU A 32 -20.38 9.86 19.65
N LYS A 33 -19.79 8.73 20.08
CA LYS A 33 -18.47 8.31 19.63
C LYS A 33 -18.61 7.93 18.16
N SER A 34 -18.52 8.90 17.26
CA SER A 34 -18.27 8.62 15.86
C SER A 34 -16.91 7.92 15.78
N LYS A 35 -16.92 6.59 15.60
CA LYS A 35 -15.74 5.84 15.15
C LYS A 35 -15.44 6.35 13.74
N VAL A 36 -14.56 7.33 13.65
CA VAL A 36 -13.90 7.62 12.37
C VAL A 36 -13.15 6.34 12.02
N LYS A 37 -13.69 5.57 11.07
CA LYS A 37 -13.00 4.44 10.48
C LYS A 37 -11.90 5.07 9.64
N ILE A 38 -10.68 5.15 10.21
CA ILE A 38 -9.49 5.47 9.45
C ILE A 38 -9.41 4.37 8.39
N MET A 39 -9.60 4.72 7.13
CA MET A 39 -9.38 3.78 6.03
C MET A 39 -7.86 3.56 6.00
N GLU A 40 -7.43 2.38 6.43
CA GLU A 40 -6.05 1.96 6.29
C GLU A 40 -5.68 1.99 4.81
N LYS A 41 -4.50 2.54 4.51
CA LYS A 41 -3.98 2.58 3.15
C LYS A 41 -3.79 1.16 2.66
N GLN A 42 -4.40 0.81 1.54
CA GLN A 42 -4.22 -0.48 0.90
C GLN A 42 -3.02 -0.41 -0.04
N TYR A 43 -2.08 -1.32 0.13
CA TYR A 43 -0.95 -1.54 -0.76
C TYR A 43 -1.26 -2.69 -1.71
N LEU A 44 -0.86 -2.56 -2.98
CA LEU A 44 -1.21 -3.52 -4.04
C LEU A 44 0.00 -4.33 -4.54
N TYR A 45 1.19 -4.02 -4.08
CA TYR A 45 2.37 -4.80 -4.44
C TYR A 45 2.32 -6.21 -3.82
N TYR A 46 2.98 -7.18 -4.45
CA TYR A 46 3.02 -8.57 -3.96
C TYR A 46 3.76 -8.66 -2.62
N GLY A 47 3.16 -9.35 -1.66
CA GLY A 47 3.67 -9.47 -0.29
C GLY A 47 3.32 -8.29 0.62
N ALA A 48 2.37 -7.43 0.20
CA ALA A 48 1.97 -6.25 0.98
C ALA A 48 1.28 -6.55 2.31
N GLU A 49 0.82 -7.78 2.52
CA GLU A 49 0.26 -8.25 3.79
C GLU A 49 1.33 -8.48 4.86
N HIS A 50 2.62 -8.52 4.48
CA HIS A 50 3.72 -8.73 5.39
C HIS A 50 4.29 -7.41 5.90
N HIS A 51 4.52 -7.34 7.21
CA HIS A 51 5.16 -6.20 7.84
C HIS A 51 6.64 -6.52 8.09
N LEU A 52 7.51 -5.94 7.24
CA LEU A 52 8.96 -6.11 7.34
C LEU A 52 9.58 -4.83 7.87
N GLU A 53 10.41 -4.97 8.92
CA GLU A 53 11.16 -3.87 9.51
C GLU A 53 12.52 -3.69 8.84
N VAL A 54 12.94 -2.44 8.70
CA VAL A 54 14.27 -2.08 8.18
C VAL A 54 15.37 -2.59 9.12
N LYS A 55 16.39 -3.23 8.58
CA LYS A 55 17.60 -3.66 9.30
C LYS A 55 18.72 -2.61 9.25
N ASN A 56 18.78 -1.85 8.14
CA ASN A 56 19.76 -0.78 7.95
C ASN A 56 19.04 0.56 7.83
N HIS A 57 19.03 1.36 8.88
CA HIS A 57 18.35 2.66 8.96
C HIS A 57 19.12 3.76 8.22
N LEU A 58 19.18 3.70 6.90
CA LEU A 58 19.92 4.64 6.05
C LEU A 58 19.13 5.92 5.72
N TYR A 59 17.81 5.88 5.81
CA TYR A 59 16.94 6.98 5.39
C TYR A 59 15.95 7.36 6.49
N LYS A 60 15.86 8.66 6.78
CA LYS A 60 14.94 9.18 7.79
C LYS A 60 13.49 8.92 7.39
N GLY A 61 12.68 8.43 8.34
CA GLY A 61 11.25 8.17 8.10
C GLY A 61 10.96 6.90 7.28
N VAL A 62 11.99 6.05 7.05
CA VAL A 62 11.81 4.72 6.46
C VAL A 62 12.19 3.69 7.54
N THR A 63 11.19 3.09 8.16
CA THR A 63 11.36 2.09 9.23
C THR A 63 10.81 0.72 8.84
N ASN A 64 9.94 0.65 7.83
CA ASN A 64 9.31 -0.58 7.36
C ASN A 64 9.07 -0.55 5.84
N ILE A 65 8.65 -1.70 5.30
CA ILE A 65 8.49 -1.91 3.86
C ILE A 65 7.42 -1.01 3.23
N HIS A 66 6.35 -0.67 3.98
CA HIS A 66 5.28 0.21 3.49
C HIS A 66 5.74 1.66 3.38
N GLU A 67 6.49 2.15 4.37
CA GLU A 67 7.08 3.48 4.32
C GLU A 67 8.11 3.59 3.19
N LEU A 68 8.91 2.52 2.95
CA LEU A 68 9.79 2.48 1.79
C LEU A 68 8.99 2.59 0.49
N TYR A 69 7.91 1.82 0.34
CA TYR A 69 7.07 1.89 -0.85
C TYR A 69 6.51 3.31 -1.08
N ASP A 70 6.04 3.96 -0.01
CA ASP A 70 5.49 5.32 -0.06
C ASP A 70 6.52 6.36 -0.53
N VAL A 71 7.76 6.22 -0.07
CA VAL A 71 8.87 7.05 -0.53
C VAL A 71 9.22 6.74 -1.99
N LEU A 72 9.30 5.45 -2.35
CA LEU A 72 9.62 5.00 -3.71
C LEU A 72 8.61 5.52 -4.76
N THR A 73 7.34 5.63 -4.43
CA THR A 73 6.32 6.21 -5.34
C THR A 73 6.63 7.66 -5.75
N LYS A 74 7.49 8.37 -5.00
CA LYS A 74 7.97 9.72 -5.28
C LYS A 74 9.36 9.72 -5.95
N CYS A 75 10.09 8.60 -5.86
CA CYS A 75 11.46 8.46 -6.34
C CYS A 75 11.57 7.79 -7.72
N TRP A 76 10.59 6.93 -8.06
CA TRP A 76 10.53 6.30 -9.38
C TRP A 76 10.19 7.34 -10.44
N THR A 77 11.12 7.52 -11.36
CA THR A 77 11.00 8.46 -12.48
C THR A 77 11.31 7.77 -13.79
N ARG A 78 11.14 8.47 -14.89
CA ARG A 78 11.51 7.96 -16.21
C ARG A 78 13.02 7.69 -16.31
N GLU A 79 13.86 8.46 -15.61
CA GLU A 79 15.32 8.33 -15.59
C GLU A 79 15.77 7.10 -14.79
N THR A 80 15.00 6.68 -13.79
CA THR A 80 15.25 5.44 -13.04
C THR A 80 14.67 4.20 -13.72
N CYS A 81 13.78 4.36 -14.71
CA CYS A 81 13.26 3.25 -15.52
C CYS A 81 14.35 2.69 -16.45
N THR A 82 14.38 1.34 -16.65
CA THR A 82 15.29 0.74 -17.63
C THR A 82 15.06 1.31 -19.03
N GLU A 83 16.16 1.59 -19.75
CA GLU A 83 16.14 2.28 -21.03
C GLU A 83 15.15 1.64 -22.02
N ARG A 84 15.16 0.33 -22.11
CA ARG A 84 14.27 -0.42 -23.03
C ARG A 84 12.77 -0.21 -22.75
N LEU A 85 12.36 0.20 -21.53
CA LEU A 85 10.98 0.40 -21.12
C LEU A 85 10.62 1.88 -20.87
N ARG A 86 11.55 2.83 -21.00
CA ARG A 86 11.32 4.27 -20.76
C ARG A 86 10.16 4.86 -21.55
N HIS A 87 9.90 4.33 -22.72
CA HIS A 87 8.78 4.76 -23.57
C HIS A 87 7.40 4.31 -23.06
N LEU A 88 7.37 3.31 -22.17
CA LEU A 88 6.16 2.79 -21.51
C LEU A 88 5.95 3.37 -20.10
N TRP A 89 6.99 3.99 -19.53
CA TRP A 89 6.89 4.57 -18.19
C TRP A 89 5.94 5.77 -18.18
N SER A 90 5.11 5.85 -17.14
CA SER A 90 4.20 6.99 -16.91
C SER A 90 3.92 7.18 -15.42
N GLU A 91 3.34 8.33 -15.06
CA GLU A 91 2.88 8.61 -13.69
C GLU A 91 1.79 7.63 -13.20
N GLN A 92 1.07 6.98 -14.11
CA GLN A 92 0.06 5.95 -13.82
C GLN A 92 0.67 4.55 -13.70
N ASN A 93 1.91 4.36 -14.18
CA ASN A 93 2.67 3.11 -14.05
C ASN A 93 4.13 3.41 -13.67
N LYS A 94 4.33 3.93 -12.47
CA LYS A 94 5.64 4.34 -11.96
C LYS A 94 6.59 3.17 -11.76
N THR A 95 6.08 1.97 -11.49
CA THR A 95 6.86 0.76 -11.26
C THR A 95 7.42 0.15 -12.56
N CYS A 96 6.98 0.62 -13.73
CA CYS A 96 7.45 0.15 -15.03
C CYS A 96 8.97 0.23 -15.13
N GLY A 97 9.64 -0.93 -15.31
CA GLY A 97 11.07 -1.04 -15.49
C GLY A 97 11.93 -0.69 -14.27
N GLN A 98 11.34 -0.68 -13.06
CA GLN A 98 12.04 -0.33 -11.81
C GLN A 98 12.50 -1.57 -11.01
N CYS A 99 12.09 -2.78 -11.36
CA CYS A 99 12.20 -3.97 -10.52
C CYS A 99 13.61 -4.23 -9.99
N SER A 100 14.65 -4.22 -10.84
CA SER A 100 16.01 -4.57 -10.42
C SER A 100 16.61 -3.59 -9.41
N ILE A 101 16.49 -2.28 -9.66
CA ILE A 101 17.05 -1.27 -8.74
C ILE A 101 16.24 -1.14 -7.46
N THR A 102 14.94 -1.42 -7.51
CA THR A 102 14.08 -1.52 -6.33
C THR A 102 14.48 -2.72 -5.48
N ALA A 103 14.72 -3.88 -6.11
CA ALA A 103 15.18 -5.07 -5.40
C ALA A 103 16.56 -4.86 -4.74
N PHE A 104 17.48 -4.12 -5.37
CA PHE A 104 18.76 -3.75 -4.74
C PHE A 104 18.55 -2.91 -3.48
N LEU A 105 17.67 -1.91 -3.54
CA LEU A 105 17.39 -1.07 -2.38
C LEU A 105 16.72 -1.84 -1.24
N VAL A 106 15.75 -2.71 -1.55
CA VAL A 106 15.14 -3.59 -0.56
C VAL A 106 16.20 -4.45 0.11
N GLN A 107 17.13 -5.05 -0.66
CA GLN A 107 18.23 -5.83 -0.09
C GLN A 107 19.15 -4.99 0.80
N ASP A 108 19.45 -3.74 0.42
CA ASP A 108 20.31 -2.85 1.23
C ASP A 108 19.65 -2.50 2.57
N LEU A 109 18.34 -2.32 2.61
CA LEU A 109 17.62 -1.90 3.81
C LEU A 109 17.16 -3.07 4.69
N PHE A 110 16.70 -4.16 4.07
CA PHE A 110 16.05 -5.29 4.77
C PHE A 110 16.92 -6.56 4.78
N GLY A 111 17.99 -6.59 3.98
CA GLY A 111 18.78 -7.82 3.75
C GLY A 111 18.04 -8.80 2.85
N GLY A 112 18.34 -10.09 3.03
CA GLY A 112 17.75 -11.16 2.23
C GLY A 112 18.38 -11.32 0.85
N GLU A 113 17.67 -11.96 -0.06
CA GLU A 113 18.15 -12.36 -1.38
C GLU A 113 17.27 -11.78 -2.49
N ILE A 114 17.85 -11.64 -3.68
CA ILE A 114 17.13 -11.19 -4.86
C ILE A 114 16.95 -12.38 -5.79
N TYR A 115 15.73 -12.57 -6.30
CA TYR A 115 15.40 -13.62 -7.26
C TYR A 115 14.88 -13.03 -8.56
N GLU A 116 15.05 -13.79 -9.65
CA GLU A 116 14.62 -13.44 -11.00
C GLU A 116 13.48 -14.35 -11.45
N ILE A 117 12.46 -13.75 -12.05
CA ILE A 117 11.38 -14.45 -12.76
C ILE A 117 11.64 -14.26 -14.25
N PRO A 118 11.94 -15.33 -15.03
CA PRO A 118 12.00 -15.23 -16.49
C PRO A 118 10.64 -14.80 -17.05
N LEU A 119 10.65 -13.86 -17.98
CA LEU A 119 9.46 -13.38 -18.68
C LEU A 119 9.42 -13.93 -20.12
N ASP A 120 8.23 -14.12 -20.66
CA ASP A 120 8.00 -14.65 -22.01
C ASP A 120 8.68 -13.81 -23.10
N ASN A 121 8.93 -12.53 -22.86
CA ASN A 121 9.61 -11.62 -23.79
C ASN A 121 11.14 -11.68 -23.74
N GLY A 122 11.71 -12.68 -23.05
CA GLY A 122 13.15 -12.89 -22.89
C GLY A 122 13.81 -11.97 -21.86
N GLY A 123 13.03 -11.15 -21.11
CA GLY A 123 13.53 -10.38 -19.99
C GLY A 123 13.42 -11.15 -18.67
N VAL A 124 13.86 -10.48 -17.59
CA VAL A 124 13.67 -10.97 -16.22
C VAL A 124 12.98 -9.89 -15.39
N HIS A 125 12.20 -10.34 -14.42
CA HIS A 125 11.65 -9.50 -13.37
C HIS A 125 12.32 -9.87 -12.05
N CYS A 126 12.57 -8.86 -11.17
CA CYS A 126 13.28 -9.07 -9.91
C CYS A 126 12.35 -8.84 -8.74
N TYR A 127 12.49 -9.67 -7.70
CA TYR A 127 11.81 -9.54 -6.42
C TYR A 127 12.76 -9.95 -5.28
N ASN A 128 12.35 -9.74 -4.04
CA ASN A 128 13.16 -10.06 -2.86
C ASN A 128 12.55 -11.19 -2.04
N LEU A 129 13.43 -12.03 -1.46
CA LEU A 129 13.10 -12.94 -0.38
C LEU A 129 13.75 -12.38 0.91
N VAL A 130 12.94 -11.85 1.82
CA VAL A 130 13.38 -11.25 3.09
C VAL A 130 12.77 -12.04 4.24
N ASP A 131 13.59 -12.57 5.14
CA ASP A 131 13.14 -13.36 6.30
C ASP A 131 12.17 -14.50 5.93
N GLY A 132 12.38 -15.12 4.76
CA GLY A 132 11.54 -16.20 4.22
C GLY A 132 10.25 -15.73 3.54
N VAL A 133 10.05 -14.44 3.40
CA VAL A 133 8.87 -13.84 2.76
C VAL A 133 9.24 -13.24 1.41
N ALA A 134 8.50 -13.61 0.36
CA ALA A 134 8.67 -12.99 -0.95
C ALA A 134 7.91 -11.66 -1.02
N VAL A 135 8.62 -10.58 -1.36
CA VAL A 135 8.06 -9.24 -1.55
C VAL A 135 8.54 -8.63 -2.86
N ASP A 136 7.64 -7.92 -3.55
CA ASP A 136 7.91 -7.32 -4.84
C ASP A 136 7.24 -5.96 -4.96
N LEU A 137 7.97 -4.91 -4.57
CA LEU A 137 7.48 -3.53 -4.58
C LEU A 137 7.22 -2.98 -6.00
N ALA A 138 7.69 -3.70 -7.04
CA ALA A 138 7.51 -3.29 -8.44
C ALA A 138 6.49 -4.18 -9.20
N SER A 139 5.78 -5.09 -8.53
CA SER A 139 4.83 -6.02 -9.16
C SER A 139 3.67 -5.34 -9.85
N GLU A 140 3.26 -4.15 -9.39
CA GLU A 140 2.15 -3.39 -9.98
C GLU A 140 2.37 -3.00 -11.45
N GLN A 141 3.63 -3.05 -11.95
CA GLN A 141 3.91 -2.83 -13.38
C GLN A 141 3.18 -3.81 -14.30
N PHE A 142 2.77 -4.96 -13.76
CA PHE A 142 2.06 -6.01 -14.50
C PHE A 142 0.53 -5.93 -14.37
N GLY A 143 0.01 -5.01 -13.52
CA GLY A 143 -1.41 -4.91 -13.26
C GLY A 143 -2.00 -6.25 -12.77
N ASP A 144 -3.12 -6.68 -13.34
CA ASP A 144 -3.80 -7.93 -12.95
C ASP A 144 -2.93 -9.18 -13.16
N LYS A 145 -1.91 -9.13 -14.03
CA LYS A 145 -0.99 -10.24 -14.28
C LYS A 145 0.08 -10.40 -13.19
N ALA A 146 0.20 -9.48 -12.25
CA ALA A 146 1.14 -9.61 -11.13
C ALA A 146 0.92 -10.89 -10.31
N LYS A 147 -0.33 -11.32 -10.17
CA LYS A 147 -0.71 -12.56 -9.48
C LYS A 147 -0.31 -13.86 -10.21
N ASP A 148 -0.04 -13.76 -11.52
CA ASP A 148 0.33 -14.90 -12.35
C ASP A 148 1.86 -15.10 -12.39
N LEU A 149 2.62 -14.21 -11.75
CA LEU A 149 4.07 -14.34 -11.65
C LEU A 149 4.45 -15.49 -10.71
N ASN A 150 5.51 -16.21 -11.08
CA ASN A 150 5.97 -17.38 -10.32
C ASN A 150 7.09 -17.01 -9.33
N TYR A 151 6.74 -16.73 -8.09
CA TYR A 151 7.67 -16.41 -6.99
C TYR A 151 8.24 -17.70 -6.35
N ASP A 152 8.91 -18.56 -7.13
CA ASP A 152 9.34 -19.91 -6.73
C ASP A 152 10.75 -19.99 -6.11
N ASN A 153 11.44 -18.88 -5.99
CA ASN A 153 12.78 -18.74 -5.40
C ASN A 153 13.85 -19.65 -6.05
N LYS A 154 13.76 -19.91 -7.36
CA LYS A 154 14.70 -20.80 -8.05
C LYS A 154 15.89 -20.07 -8.67
N ASN A 155 15.68 -18.87 -9.19
CA ASN A 155 16.70 -18.14 -9.94
C ASN A 155 17.31 -17.04 -9.06
N LEU A 156 18.26 -17.40 -8.20
CA LEU A 156 18.98 -16.43 -7.38
C LEU A 156 19.77 -15.48 -8.27
N GLN A 157 19.63 -14.17 -8.04
CA GLN A 157 20.37 -13.16 -8.79
C GLN A 157 21.74 -12.90 -8.17
N ASP A 158 22.79 -12.90 -8.99
CA ASP A 158 24.09 -12.35 -8.61
C ASP A 158 24.08 -10.83 -8.76
N ARG A 159 23.75 -10.14 -7.66
CA ARG A 159 23.72 -8.68 -7.62
C ARG A 159 25.05 -8.03 -8.00
N ALA A 160 26.18 -8.61 -7.57
CA ALA A 160 27.50 -8.04 -7.84
C ALA A 160 27.75 -8.00 -9.34
N MET A 161 27.44 -9.08 -10.05
CA MET A 161 27.52 -9.14 -11.51
C MET A 161 26.57 -8.17 -12.19
N ARG A 162 25.34 -8.04 -11.68
CA ARG A 162 24.35 -7.11 -12.25
C ARG A 162 24.74 -5.64 -12.08
N MET A 163 25.46 -5.29 -11.00
CA MET A 163 25.96 -3.92 -10.76
C MET A 163 27.14 -3.55 -11.66
N LEU A 164 27.77 -4.50 -12.37
CA LEU A 164 28.77 -4.21 -13.39
C LEU A 164 28.15 -3.67 -14.70
N GLU A 165 26.85 -3.78 -14.88
CA GLU A 165 26.12 -3.19 -16.02
C GLU A 165 26.01 -1.66 -15.80
N PRO A 166 26.67 -0.81 -16.64
CA PRO A 166 26.75 0.64 -16.38
C PRO A 166 25.37 1.31 -16.27
N GLU A 167 24.44 0.94 -17.16
CA GLU A 167 23.07 1.48 -17.16
C GLU A 167 22.35 1.18 -15.84
N LYS A 168 22.53 -0.01 -15.29
CA LYS A 168 21.89 -0.42 -14.03
C LYS A 168 22.52 0.28 -12.83
N ALA A 169 23.84 0.42 -12.81
CA ALA A 169 24.55 1.16 -11.76
C ALA A 169 24.15 2.65 -11.74
N GLU A 170 24.06 3.28 -12.91
CA GLU A 170 23.65 4.68 -13.04
C GLU A 170 22.20 4.87 -12.55
N ARG A 171 21.28 4.01 -12.98
CA ARG A 171 19.87 4.07 -12.54
C ARG A 171 19.74 3.91 -11.03
N TYR A 172 20.51 3.00 -10.46
CA TYR A 172 20.51 2.78 -9.01
C TYR A 172 21.03 4.01 -8.28
N ALA A 173 22.14 4.63 -8.74
CA ALA A 173 22.63 5.87 -8.18
C ALA A 173 21.59 7.02 -8.27
N ASN A 174 20.86 7.12 -9.38
CA ASN A 174 19.79 8.09 -9.55
C ASN A 174 18.63 7.82 -8.57
N LEU A 175 18.26 6.55 -8.35
CA LEU A 175 17.24 6.20 -7.36
C LEU A 175 17.66 6.61 -5.95
N LEU A 176 18.90 6.31 -5.53
CA LEU A 176 19.43 6.70 -4.21
C LEU A 176 19.46 8.23 -4.04
N LYS A 177 19.84 8.97 -5.07
CA LYS A 177 19.80 10.44 -5.07
C LYS A 177 18.38 10.97 -4.85
N ASN A 178 17.39 10.42 -5.56
CA ASN A 178 15.98 10.80 -5.41
C ASN A 178 15.48 10.46 -4.00
N LEU A 179 15.87 9.30 -3.48
CA LEU A 179 15.49 8.85 -2.13
C LEU A 179 16.01 9.82 -1.06
N THR A 180 17.30 10.18 -1.12
CA THR A 180 17.90 11.17 -0.21
C THR A 180 17.15 12.50 -0.27
N ALA A 181 16.87 13.00 -1.47
CA ALA A 181 16.15 14.26 -1.63
C ALA A 181 14.72 14.23 -1.01
N VAL A 182 14.03 13.09 -1.07
CA VAL A 182 12.68 12.95 -0.53
C VAL A 182 12.68 12.76 1.00
N THR A 183 13.73 12.14 1.56
CA THR A 183 13.79 11.83 3.00
C THR A 183 14.47 12.90 3.85
N GLU A 184 15.27 13.78 3.23
CA GLU A 184 16.00 14.86 3.91
C GLU A 184 15.36 16.26 3.69
N GLY A 185 14.47 16.41 2.73
CA GLY A 185 13.72 17.64 2.43
C GLY A 185 12.43 17.74 3.19
#